data_bf2cdbabecb7492e70a3dae5f33b7906
#
_entry.id   bf2cdbabecb7492e70a3dae5f33b7906
#
_cell.length_a   1.000
_cell.length_b   1.000
_cell.length_c   1.000
_cell.angle_alpha   90.00
_cell.angle_beta   90.00
_cell.angle_gamma   90.00
#
_symmetry.space_group_name_H-M   'P 1'
#
loop_
_entity.id
_entity.type
_entity.pdbx_description
1 polymer ?
#
loop_
_entity_poly.entity_id
_entity_poly.type
_entity_poly.pdbx_seq_one_letter_code
_entity_poly.pdbx_strand_id
1 'polypeptide(L)'
;AKGMFWTSVMAKGGVYGLKIRIFGTKGSLEWVQNDPNYLKLNPGKGAVKYLERGFHNAKFSKKFSRIKFGHPEGYLDAFANIYSEFANSLKNKSKKRYFYPNEDEGLETAKFINACKVSSKNKKWEKIK
;
A
#
# COMPACT_ATOMS: atom_id res chain seq x y z
N ALA A 1 12.46 -1.44 -10.62
CA ALA A 1 12.21 -2.62 -9.78
C ALA A 1 11.46 -3.68 -10.59
N LYS A 2 11.62 -4.95 -10.21
CA LYS A 2 10.82 -6.06 -10.74
C LYS A 2 9.85 -6.49 -9.65
N GLY A 3 8.63 -6.88 -10.03
CA GLY A 3 7.61 -7.30 -9.08
C GLY A 3 6.68 -8.35 -9.65
N MET A 4 5.90 -8.94 -8.75
CA MET A 4 4.83 -9.85 -9.08
C MET A 4 3.58 -9.38 -8.35
N PHE A 5 2.48 -9.32 -9.07
CA PHE A 5 1.16 -9.03 -8.53
C PHE A 5 0.27 -10.25 -8.72
N TRP A 6 -0.40 -10.66 -7.66
CA TRP A 6 -1.37 -11.74 -7.70
C TRP A 6 -2.68 -11.31 -7.05
N THR A 7 -3.78 -11.53 -7.73
CA THR A 7 -5.12 -11.27 -7.21
C THR A 7 -6.10 -12.30 -7.75
N SER A 8 -7.06 -12.71 -6.95
CA SER A 8 -8.09 -13.65 -7.36
C SER A 8 -9.32 -13.50 -6.47
N VAL A 9 -10.49 -13.46 -7.09
CA VAL A 9 -11.78 -13.60 -6.39
C VAL A 9 -12.22 -15.05 -6.30
N MET A 10 -11.53 -15.94 -7.00
CA MET A 10 -11.85 -17.39 -7.07
C MET A 10 -11.08 -18.21 -6.05
N ALA A 11 -10.20 -17.58 -5.25
CA ALA A 11 -9.44 -18.26 -4.20
C ALA A 11 -10.36 -18.65 -3.05
N LYS A 12 -10.95 -19.85 -3.13
CA LYS A 12 -11.89 -20.36 -2.14
C LYS A 12 -11.21 -20.48 -0.77
N GLY A 13 -11.83 -19.90 0.26
CA GLY A 13 -11.26 -19.84 1.61
C GLY A 13 -10.28 -18.69 1.83
N GLY A 14 -9.86 -17.98 0.78
CA GLY A 14 -9.15 -16.72 0.88
C GLY A 14 -10.13 -15.60 1.25
N VAL A 15 -10.09 -15.19 2.50
CA VAL A 15 -10.76 -13.98 2.95
C VAL A 15 -9.80 -12.84 2.71
N TYR A 16 -10.01 -11.64 2.86
CA TYR A 16 -9.12 -10.51 2.58
C TYR A 16 -7.64 -10.85 2.81
N GLY A 17 -6.81 -10.68 1.81
CA GLY A 17 -5.43 -11.15 1.84
C GLY A 17 -4.44 -10.14 1.29
N LEU A 18 -4.74 -8.83 1.37
CA LEU A 18 -3.78 -7.84 0.88
C LEU A 18 -2.48 -7.94 1.68
N LYS A 19 -1.43 -8.33 0.98
CA LYS A 19 -0.08 -8.44 1.50
C LYS A 19 0.88 -7.73 0.57
N ILE A 20 1.75 -6.93 1.13
CA ILE A 20 2.83 -6.24 0.41
C ILE A 20 4.15 -6.72 0.95
N ARG A 21 5.04 -7.16 0.05
CA ARG A 21 6.42 -7.53 0.37
C ARG A 21 7.37 -6.74 -0.52
N ILE A 22 8.38 -6.15 0.08
CA ILE A 22 9.42 -5.39 -0.62
C ILE A 22 10.76 -5.99 -0.23
N PHE A 23 11.54 -6.40 -1.24
CA PHE A 23 12.87 -6.97 -1.05
C PHE A 23 13.91 -6.02 -1.60
N GLY A 24 14.88 -5.67 -0.79
CA GLY A 24 16.03 -4.84 -1.15
C GLY A 24 17.34 -5.52 -0.82
N THR A 25 18.42 -4.93 -1.24
CA THR A 25 19.80 -5.45 -0.99
C THR A 25 20.20 -5.44 0.48
N LYS A 26 19.54 -4.63 1.30
CA LYS A 26 19.84 -4.47 2.73
C LYS A 26 18.81 -5.12 3.66
N GLY A 27 17.76 -5.71 3.11
CA GLY A 27 16.70 -6.33 3.91
C GLY A 27 15.36 -6.33 3.19
N SER A 28 14.30 -6.70 3.92
CA SER A 28 12.95 -6.75 3.38
C SER A 28 11.91 -6.21 4.35
N LEU A 29 10.79 -5.79 3.78
CA LEU A 29 9.60 -5.35 4.49
C LEU A 29 8.43 -6.26 4.11
N GLU A 30 7.58 -6.56 5.08
CA GLU A 30 6.30 -7.24 4.85
C GLU A 30 5.22 -6.57 5.68
N TRP A 31 4.11 -6.28 5.03
CA TRP A 31 2.89 -5.80 5.67
C TRP A 31 1.69 -6.63 5.22
N VAL A 32 0.78 -6.91 6.14
CA VAL A 32 -0.45 -7.66 5.87
C VAL A 32 -1.66 -6.92 6.42
N GLN A 33 -2.73 -6.86 5.63
CA GLN A 33 -3.96 -6.16 5.99
C GLN A 33 -4.68 -6.77 7.21
N ASN A 34 -4.53 -8.07 7.43
CA ASN A 34 -5.16 -8.75 8.57
C ASN A 34 -4.56 -8.34 9.92
N ASP A 35 -3.35 -7.80 9.90
CA ASP A 35 -2.68 -7.23 11.08
C ASP A 35 -2.03 -5.89 10.71
N PRO A 36 -2.86 -4.86 10.44
CA PRO A 36 -2.41 -3.63 9.78
C PRO A 36 -1.53 -2.75 10.65
N ASN A 37 -1.49 -2.99 11.96
CA ASN A 37 -0.74 -2.17 12.92
C ASN A 37 0.74 -2.53 13.00
N TYR A 38 1.18 -3.61 12.37
CA TYR A 38 2.56 -4.08 12.40
C TYR A 38 3.19 -4.10 11.01
N LEU A 39 4.44 -3.64 10.95
CA LEU A 39 5.31 -3.77 9.80
C LEU A 39 6.47 -4.69 10.19
N LYS A 40 6.59 -5.82 9.52
CA LYS A 40 7.72 -6.73 9.69
C LYS A 40 8.92 -6.22 8.90
N LEU A 41 10.01 -5.97 9.61
CA LEU A 41 11.30 -5.59 9.05
C LEU A 41 12.30 -6.73 9.24
N ASN A 42 12.84 -7.26 8.15
CA ASN A 42 13.99 -8.13 8.18
C ASN A 42 15.22 -7.34 7.69
N PRO A 43 16.19 -7.03 8.56
CA PRO A 43 17.35 -6.24 8.19
C PRO A 43 18.43 -7.03 7.40
N GLY A 44 18.16 -8.28 7.02
CA GLY A 44 19.13 -9.15 6.32
C GLY A 44 20.22 -9.72 7.22
N LYS A 45 20.62 -8.98 8.25
CA LYS A 45 21.53 -9.44 9.32
C LYS A 45 20.92 -9.05 10.67
N GLY A 46 20.93 -9.97 11.62
CA GLY A 46 20.34 -9.78 12.93
C GLY A 46 18.87 -10.20 13.01
N ALA A 47 18.21 -9.84 14.11
CA ALA A 47 16.86 -10.28 14.41
C ALA A 47 15.80 -9.58 13.54
N VAL A 48 14.77 -10.31 13.15
CA VAL A 48 13.55 -9.75 12.57
C VAL A 48 12.85 -8.87 13.59
N LYS A 49 12.37 -7.71 13.16
CA LYS A 49 11.68 -6.72 14.01
C LYS A 49 10.24 -6.56 13.53
N TYR A 50 9.33 -6.46 14.47
CA TYR A 50 7.95 -6.03 14.24
C TYR A 50 7.82 -4.59 14.73
N LEU A 51 7.59 -3.68 13.78
CA LEU A 51 7.46 -2.26 14.05
C LEU A 51 5.98 -1.95 14.21
N GLU A 52 5.58 -1.64 15.43
CA GLU A 52 4.20 -1.26 15.72
C GLU A 52 3.92 0.16 15.24
N ARG A 53 2.71 0.37 14.70
CA ARG A 53 2.23 1.67 14.27
C ARG A 53 2.29 2.68 15.44
N GLY A 54 2.82 3.86 15.15
CA GLY A 54 2.89 4.97 16.12
C GLY A 54 4.01 4.88 17.15
N PHE A 55 4.63 3.71 17.33
CA PHE A 55 5.73 3.54 18.29
C PHE A 55 7.06 4.08 17.75
N HIS A 56 7.29 3.94 16.46
CA HIS A 56 8.48 4.45 15.79
C HIS A 56 8.23 5.83 15.18
N ASN A 57 9.19 6.74 15.37
CA ASN A 57 9.11 8.16 15.02
C ASN A 57 9.12 8.47 13.51
N ALA A 58 8.62 7.60 12.65
CA ALA A 58 8.47 7.91 11.25
C ALA A 58 7.41 9.02 11.08
N LYS A 59 7.82 10.17 10.52
CA LYS A 59 6.93 11.32 10.26
C LYS A 59 5.64 10.92 9.53
N PHE A 60 5.74 9.97 8.60
CA PHE A 60 4.61 9.42 7.87
C PHE A 60 3.62 8.67 8.77
N SER A 61 4.12 7.79 9.62
CA SER A 61 3.28 7.03 10.55
C SER A 61 2.48 7.96 11.45
N LYS A 62 3.12 8.98 12.02
CA LYS A 62 2.45 9.97 12.87
C LYS A 62 1.37 10.76 12.14
N LYS A 63 1.61 11.12 10.88
CA LYS A 63 0.65 11.91 10.08
C LYS A 63 -0.66 11.15 9.86
N PHE A 64 -0.59 9.86 9.64
CA PHE A 64 -1.74 9.01 9.30
C PHE A 64 -2.29 8.19 10.46
N SER A 65 -1.69 8.29 11.64
CA SER A 65 -2.20 7.69 12.87
C SER A 65 -3.14 8.66 13.59
N ARG A 66 -4.34 8.20 13.90
CA ARG A 66 -5.41 9.00 14.53
C ARG A 66 -5.45 8.84 16.04
N ILE A 67 -5.16 7.65 16.50
CA ILE A 67 -5.17 7.30 17.93
C ILE A 67 -3.77 6.90 18.40
N LYS A 68 -3.58 6.89 19.71
CA LYS A 68 -2.30 6.54 20.34
C LYS A 68 -1.89 5.11 19.97
N PHE A 69 -0.58 4.84 19.99
CA PHE A 69 -0.05 3.48 19.88
C PHE A 69 -0.67 2.57 20.96
N GLY A 70 -0.70 1.27 20.69
CA GLY A 70 -1.39 0.30 21.54
C GLY A 70 -2.90 0.20 21.31
N HIS A 71 -3.48 1.08 20.48
CA HIS A 71 -4.87 1.00 20.05
C HIS A 71 -4.92 0.67 18.56
N PRO A 72 -5.65 -0.37 18.13
CA PRO A 72 -5.67 -0.77 16.73
C PRO A 72 -6.38 0.26 15.86
N GLU A 73 -5.80 0.57 14.72
CA GLU A 73 -6.40 1.27 13.59
C GLU A 73 -6.45 0.34 12.39
N GLY A 74 -7.38 0.56 11.48
CA GLY A 74 -7.54 -0.33 10.35
C GLY A 74 -8.19 0.29 9.13
N TYR A 75 -9.06 -0.50 8.50
CA TYR A 75 -9.66 -0.22 7.21
C TYR A 75 -10.41 1.11 7.14
N LEU A 76 -11.25 1.40 8.14
CA LEU A 76 -12.02 2.64 8.18
C LEU A 76 -11.12 3.87 8.36
N ASP A 77 -10.08 3.75 9.17
CA ASP A 77 -9.11 4.83 9.39
C ASP A 77 -8.32 5.14 8.12
N ALA A 78 -7.99 4.12 7.32
CA ALA A 78 -7.33 4.28 6.04
C ALA A 78 -8.18 5.09 5.06
N PHE A 79 -9.47 4.79 4.93
CA PHE A 79 -10.40 5.60 4.13
C PHE A 79 -10.55 7.02 4.67
N ALA A 80 -10.70 7.16 5.98
CA ALA A 80 -10.80 8.48 6.60
C ALA A 80 -9.55 9.35 6.33
N ASN A 81 -8.37 8.75 6.23
CA ASN A 81 -7.14 9.46 5.84
C ASN A 81 -7.20 9.94 4.39
N ILE A 82 -7.70 9.14 3.45
CA ILE A 82 -7.89 9.54 2.05
C ILE A 82 -8.83 10.74 1.95
N TYR A 83 -10.01 10.65 2.58
CA TYR A 83 -10.98 11.75 2.59
C TYR A 83 -10.45 13.01 3.27
N SER A 84 -9.68 12.88 4.34
CA SER A 84 -9.04 14.02 5.00
C SER A 84 -8.02 14.72 4.09
N GLU A 85 -7.19 13.96 3.37
CA GLU A 85 -6.23 14.53 2.42
C GLU A 85 -6.95 15.19 1.23
N PHE A 86 -8.05 14.61 0.75
CA PHE A 86 -8.88 15.23 -0.28
C PHE A 86 -9.50 16.55 0.20
N ALA A 87 -10.13 16.56 1.38
CA ALA A 87 -10.70 17.77 1.95
C ALA A 87 -9.63 18.87 2.17
N ASN A 88 -8.43 18.48 2.60
CA ASN A 88 -7.30 19.39 2.75
C ASN A 88 -6.83 19.96 1.40
N SER A 89 -6.93 19.20 0.31
CA SER A 89 -6.58 19.70 -1.02
C SER A 89 -7.53 20.79 -1.50
N LEU A 90 -8.80 20.69 -1.17
CA LEU A 90 -9.79 21.73 -1.50
C LEU A 90 -9.56 23.03 -0.71
N LYS A 91 -9.10 22.93 0.54
CA LYS A 91 -8.83 24.07 1.41
C LYS A 91 -7.50 24.77 1.09
N ASN A 92 -6.47 24.03 0.72
CA ASN A 92 -5.09 24.50 0.56
C ASN A 92 -4.57 24.24 -0.86
N LYS A 93 -5.05 25.00 -1.84
CA LYS A 93 -4.65 24.86 -3.25
C LYS A 93 -3.15 25.08 -3.53
N SER A 94 -2.41 25.67 -2.60
CA SER A 94 -0.97 25.91 -2.74
C SER A 94 -0.07 24.71 -2.43
N LYS A 95 -0.58 23.63 -1.85
CA LYS A 95 0.19 22.45 -1.53
C LYS A 95 0.42 21.62 -2.79
N LYS A 96 1.68 21.37 -3.12
CA LYS A 96 2.08 20.71 -4.38
C LYS A 96 1.80 19.21 -4.42
N ARG A 97 1.56 18.52 -3.31
CA ARG A 97 1.34 17.07 -3.27
C ARG A 97 0.42 16.66 -2.12
N TYR A 98 -0.57 15.87 -2.45
CA TYR A 98 -1.48 15.21 -1.52
C TYR A 98 -1.31 13.69 -1.58
N PHE A 99 -1.78 12.99 -0.56
CA PHE A 99 -1.62 11.54 -0.44
C PHE A 99 -2.94 10.81 -0.75
N TYR A 100 -3.52 11.16 -1.89
CA TYR A 100 -4.60 10.42 -2.52
C TYR A 100 -4.33 10.29 -4.02
N PRO A 101 -4.81 9.25 -4.68
CA PRO A 101 -4.62 9.07 -6.13
C PRO A 101 -5.26 10.21 -6.92
N ASN A 102 -4.56 10.68 -7.93
CA ASN A 102 -5.07 11.64 -8.92
C ASN A 102 -5.53 10.92 -10.19
N GLU A 103 -5.99 11.71 -11.17
CA GLU A 103 -6.47 11.21 -12.46
C GLU A 103 -5.39 10.48 -13.26
N ASP A 104 -4.15 10.94 -13.22
CA ASP A 104 -3.04 10.30 -13.92
C ASP A 104 -2.73 8.90 -13.33
N GLU A 105 -2.71 8.79 -12.01
CA GLU A 105 -2.54 7.50 -11.32
C GLU A 105 -3.72 6.55 -11.59
N GLY A 106 -4.93 7.10 -11.72
CA GLY A 106 -6.12 6.36 -12.15
C GLY A 106 -5.98 5.82 -13.57
N LEU A 107 -5.52 6.66 -14.50
CA LEU A 107 -5.25 6.29 -15.88
C LEU A 107 -4.17 5.20 -15.99
N GLU A 108 -3.07 5.34 -15.25
CA GLU A 108 -2.00 4.32 -15.23
C GLU A 108 -2.51 2.97 -14.71
N THR A 109 -3.39 2.98 -13.72
CA THR A 109 -4.04 1.76 -13.22
C THR A 109 -4.92 1.11 -14.29
N ALA A 110 -5.71 1.89 -15.04
CA ALA A 110 -6.54 1.39 -16.13
C ALA A 110 -5.70 0.80 -17.26
N LYS A 111 -4.61 1.46 -17.64
CA LYS A 111 -3.63 0.95 -18.63
C LYS A 111 -3.01 -0.37 -18.18
N PHE A 112 -2.62 -0.48 -16.91
CA PHE A 112 -2.09 -1.73 -16.36
C PHE A 112 -3.10 -2.88 -16.47
N ILE A 113 -4.36 -2.66 -16.07
CA ILE A 113 -5.42 -3.67 -16.17
C ILE A 113 -5.65 -4.09 -17.61
N ASN A 114 -5.68 -3.13 -18.55
CA ASN A 114 -5.82 -3.42 -19.98
C ASN A 114 -4.65 -4.24 -20.51
N ALA A 115 -3.41 -3.87 -20.16
CA ALA A 115 -2.22 -4.64 -20.54
C ALA A 115 -2.27 -6.08 -20.03
N CYS A 116 -2.76 -6.31 -18.82
CA CYS A 116 -2.97 -7.65 -18.26
C CYS A 116 -3.97 -8.46 -19.08
N LYS A 117 -5.10 -7.86 -19.50
CA LYS A 117 -6.10 -8.53 -20.36
C LYS A 117 -5.51 -8.90 -21.72
N VAL A 118 -4.79 -7.98 -22.36
CA VAL A 118 -4.16 -8.21 -23.67
C VAL A 118 -3.08 -9.27 -23.56
N SER A 119 -2.22 -9.21 -22.54
CA SER A 119 -1.19 -10.21 -22.25
C SER A 119 -1.78 -11.61 -22.07
N SER A 120 -2.85 -11.72 -21.30
CA SER A 120 -3.55 -12.98 -21.09
C SER A 120 -4.15 -13.56 -22.37
N LYS A 121 -4.77 -12.72 -23.19
CA LYS A 121 -5.35 -13.12 -24.49
C LYS A 121 -4.27 -13.60 -25.47
N ASN A 122 -3.19 -12.83 -25.57
CA ASN A 122 -2.11 -13.06 -26.53
C ASN A 122 -1.07 -14.09 -26.04
N LYS A 123 -1.12 -14.50 -24.77
CA LYS A 123 -0.16 -15.42 -24.14
C LYS A 123 1.30 -14.92 -24.22
N LYS A 124 1.51 -13.63 -24.12
CA LYS A 124 2.84 -13.00 -24.16
C LYS A 124 2.90 -11.77 -23.25
N TRP A 125 4.13 -11.33 -22.95
CA TRP A 125 4.35 -10.09 -22.24
C TRP A 125 3.93 -8.88 -23.06
N GLU A 126 3.20 -7.96 -22.46
CA GLU A 126 2.78 -6.70 -23.08
C GLU A 126 3.36 -5.50 -22.34
N LYS A 127 3.69 -4.45 -23.09
CA LYS A 127 4.09 -3.17 -22.49
C LYS A 127 2.85 -2.40 -22.05
N ILE A 128 2.92 -1.77 -20.90
CA ILE A 128 1.93 -0.77 -20.47
C ILE A 128 2.15 0.50 -21.31
N LYS A 129 1.13 0.95 -22.04
CA LYS A 129 1.19 2.11 -22.93
C LYS A 129 0.31 3.25 -22.42
#